data_2b828f86061451a8b7cfc3800fe9dac0
#
_entry.id   2b828f86061451a8b7cfc3800fe9dac0
#
_cell.length_a   1.000
_cell.length_b   1.000
_cell.length_c   1.000
_cell.angle_alpha   90.00
_cell.angle_beta   90.00
_cell.angle_gamma   90.00
#
_symmetry.space_group_name_H-M   'P 1'
#
loop_
_entity.id
_entity.type
_entity.pdbx_description
1 polymer ?
#
loop_
_entity_poly.entity_id
_entity_poly.type
_entity_poly.pdbx_seq_one_letter_code
_entity_poly.pdbx_strand_id
1 'polypeptide(L)'
;MKRDEQARPLKPPTSVPEQIELLRSRGMAVDDELASQWLEAVLYYRLSAYWYPLRRVDTEEHVEDGFVPGADFADVVALYEADRKLRTLIHDGMERIEVGLRSRLTSLLCRDNALGYQERRFYRSGFDLDGWLRAARRRVDRAGAHNTAIDHYKKQYGGQYPFWVLSEVLDFGDVSKLYQGLTYKAQAQIAETFGITIDLGALSKNERKIVRRRHPLASWFEQLTIVRNTCAHHGRLWNKSFVPASTKYVRTIPGLESLPDGQSERIYGAVLFMAHLLNILSPGTSWPVKVNNHIANCFLTLPMVKAHSLGITSNQTIHPGS
;
A
#
# COMPACT_ATOMS: atom_id res chain seq x y z
N MET A 1 -3.22 38.41 13.19
CA MET A 1 -4.35 38.62 12.26
C MET A 1 -4.31 37.48 11.24
N LYS A 2 -5.20 36.47 11.34
CA LYS A 2 -5.38 35.48 10.28
C LYS A 2 -6.04 36.20 9.11
N ARG A 3 -5.41 36.19 7.92
CA ARG A 3 -6.09 36.64 6.69
C ARG A 3 -7.29 35.70 6.50
N ASP A 4 -8.49 36.26 6.42
CA ASP A 4 -9.66 35.58 5.88
C ASP A 4 -9.32 35.19 4.42
N GLU A 5 -8.87 33.96 4.20
CA GLU A 5 -8.77 33.36 2.86
C GLU A 5 -10.19 33.14 2.37
N GLN A 6 -10.75 34.12 1.67
CA GLN A 6 -12.00 33.89 0.93
C GLN A 6 -11.80 32.73 -0.02
N ALA A 7 -12.65 31.70 0.12
CA ALA A 7 -12.64 30.53 -0.75
C ALA A 7 -12.70 30.96 -2.22
N ARG A 8 -11.77 30.47 -3.06
CA ARG A 8 -11.80 30.75 -4.50
C ARG A 8 -13.08 30.18 -5.11
N PRO A 9 -13.69 30.86 -6.08
CA PRO A 9 -14.85 30.33 -6.78
C PRO A 9 -14.50 29.01 -7.48
N LEU A 10 -15.47 28.10 -7.56
CA LEU A 10 -15.30 26.85 -8.30
C LEU A 10 -15.02 27.16 -9.77
N LYS A 11 -14.12 26.37 -10.37
CA LYS A 11 -13.86 26.46 -11.82
C LYS A 11 -15.11 25.97 -12.56
N PRO A 12 -15.47 26.61 -13.69
CA PRO A 12 -16.57 26.14 -14.52
C PRO A 12 -16.27 24.74 -15.10
N PRO A 13 -17.31 23.97 -15.43
CA PRO A 13 -17.13 22.71 -16.16
C PRO A 13 -16.57 23.02 -17.56
N THR A 14 -15.72 22.12 -18.07
CA THR A 14 -15.11 22.21 -19.41
C THR A 14 -15.44 20.95 -20.20
N SER A 15 -15.74 21.12 -21.48
CA SER A 15 -15.90 20.01 -22.44
C SER A 15 -14.54 19.38 -22.80
N VAL A 16 -14.57 18.18 -23.37
CA VAL A 16 -13.33 17.50 -23.80
C VAL A 16 -12.53 18.34 -24.81
N PRO A 17 -13.13 18.96 -25.85
CA PRO A 17 -12.39 19.85 -26.75
C PRO A 17 -11.72 21.03 -26.02
N GLU A 18 -12.42 21.66 -25.07
CA GLU A 18 -11.84 22.75 -24.27
C GLU A 18 -10.69 22.28 -23.39
N GLN A 19 -10.76 21.04 -22.85
CA GLN A 19 -9.67 20.43 -22.08
C GLN A 19 -8.43 20.15 -22.95
N ILE A 20 -8.63 19.68 -24.17
CA ILE A 20 -7.55 19.45 -25.15
C ILE A 20 -6.85 20.78 -25.47
N GLU A 21 -7.62 21.80 -25.82
CA GLU A 21 -7.08 23.10 -26.13
C GLU A 21 -6.34 23.74 -24.95
N LEU A 22 -6.87 23.55 -23.74
CA LEU A 22 -6.19 23.98 -22.51
C LEU A 22 -4.83 23.31 -22.31
N LEU A 23 -4.71 22.01 -22.59
CA LEU A 23 -3.43 21.29 -22.50
C LEU A 23 -2.43 21.81 -23.53
N ARG A 24 -2.88 22.06 -24.78
CA ARG A 24 -2.06 22.64 -25.85
C ARG A 24 -1.57 24.04 -25.52
N SER A 25 -2.48 24.91 -25.08
CA SER A 25 -2.13 26.29 -24.71
C SER A 25 -1.10 26.37 -23.58
N ARG A 26 -0.99 25.32 -22.78
CA ARG A 26 0.00 25.16 -21.71
C ARG A 26 1.32 24.52 -22.18
N GLY A 27 1.43 24.18 -23.46
CA GLY A 27 2.67 23.66 -24.07
C GLY A 27 2.82 22.14 -24.05
N MET A 28 1.72 21.37 -23.87
CA MET A 28 1.74 19.90 -24.02
C MET A 28 1.47 19.54 -25.50
N ALA A 29 2.25 18.60 -26.04
CA ALA A 29 1.91 17.95 -27.30
C ALA A 29 0.67 17.06 -27.07
N VAL A 30 -0.36 17.22 -27.90
CA VAL A 30 -1.64 16.51 -27.76
C VAL A 30 -2.14 16.04 -29.11
N ASP A 31 -2.28 14.74 -29.26
CA ASP A 31 -3.03 14.12 -30.34
C ASP A 31 -4.53 14.15 -30.04
N ASP A 32 -5.35 14.63 -30.96
CA ASP A 32 -6.79 14.86 -30.73
C ASP A 32 -7.57 13.57 -30.51
N GLU A 33 -7.28 12.55 -31.28
CA GLU A 33 -8.01 11.27 -31.23
C GLU A 33 -7.68 10.55 -29.92
N LEU A 34 -6.40 10.42 -29.58
CA LEU A 34 -5.95 9.85 -28.33
C LEU A 34 -6.50 10.61 -27.12
N ALA A 35 -6.42 11.95 -27.13
CA ALA A 35 -6.86 12.76 -26.01
C ALA A 35 -8.37 12.71 -25.82
N SER A 36 -9.17 12.74 -26.90
CA SER A 36 -10.62 12.61 -26.82
C SER A 36 -11.00 11.27 -26.18
N GLN A 37 -10.43 10.17 -26.68
CA GLN A 37 -10.68 8.84 -26.16
C GLN A 37 -10.37 8.73 -24.64
N TRP A 38 -9.23 9.26 -24.24
CA TRP A 38 -8.78 9.11 -22.84
C TRP A 38 -9.47 10.09 -21.88
N LEU A 39 -9.77 11.31 -22.30
CA LEU A 39 -10.47 12.29 -21.46
C LEU A 39 -11.95 11.92 -21.27
N GLU A 40 -12.56 11.22 -22.23
CA GLU A 40 -13.91 10.62 -22.08
C GLU A 40 -13.91 9.42 -21.15
N ALA A 41 -12.91 8.51 -21.29
CA ALA A 41 -12.83 7.27 -20.49
C ALA A 41 -12.27 7.51 -19.08
N VAL A 42 -11.33 8.46 -18.93
CA VAL A 42 -10.60 8.73 -17.69
C VAL A 42 -10.62 10.24 -17.43
N LEU A 43 -11.45 10.72 -16.53
CA LEU A 43 -11.65 12.14 -16.24
C LEU A 43 -10.35 12.95 -16.22
N TYR A 44 -10.39 14.18 -16.78
CA TYR A 44 -9.30 15.15 -16.77
C TYR A 44 -8.61 15.26 -15.40
N TYR A 45 -9.41 15.38 -14.33
CA TYR A 45 -8.90 15.50 -12.96
C TYR A 45 -8.05 14.29 -12.55
N ARG A 46 -8.41 13.08 -12.99
CA ARG A 46 -7.63 11.86 -12.68
C ARG A 46 -6.31 11.84 -13.43
N LEU A 47 -6.31 12.16 -14.72
CA LEU A 47 -5.10 12.22 -15.54
C LEU A 47 -4.18 13.37 -15.09
N SER A 48 -4.72 14.46 -14.57
CA SER A 48 -3.94 15.59 -14.09
C SER A 48 -2.92 15.22 -13.00
N ALA A 49 -3.19 14.19 -12.23
CA ALA A 49 -2.25 13.69 -11.25
C ALA A 49 -0.94 13.13 -11.86
N TYR A 50 -0.97 12.70 -13.13
CA TYR A 50 0.17 12.12 -13.85
C TYR A 50 0.96 13.17 -14.62
N TRP A 51 0.35 14.24 -15.10
CA TRP A 51 1.08 15.35 -15.74
C TRP A 51 1.46 16.49 -14.79
N TYR A 52 0.95 16.51 -13.54
CA TYR A 52 1.31 17.55 -12.59
C TYR A 52 2.84 17.72 -12.40
N PRO A 53 3.65 16.64 -12.33
CA PRO A 53 5.10 16.76 -12.25
C PRO A 53 5.79 17.28 -13.54
N LEU A 54 5.07 17.39 -14.65
CA LEU A 54 5.56 18.00 -15.90
C LEU A 54 5.30 19.51 -15.96
N ARG A 55 4.66 20.09 -14.96
CA ARG A 55 4.50 21.52 -14.89
C ARG A 55 5.83 22.20 -14.62
N ARG A 56 6.01 23.37 -15.21
CA ARG A 56 7.15 24.22 -14.91
C ARG A 56 7.10 24.70 -13.47
N VAL A 57 8.26 24.91 -12.90
CA VAL A 57 8.45 25.49 -11.58
C VAL A 57 9.29 26.75 -11.79
N ASP A 58 8.85 27.87 -11.25
CA ASP A 58 9.60 29.12 -11.32
C ASP A 58 10.80 29.14 -10.35
N THR A 59 11.55 30.23 -10.36
CA THR A 59 12.73 30.41 -9.49
C THR A 59 12.40 30.51 -8.00
N GLU A 60 11.14 30.72 -7.65
CA GLU A 60 10.62 30.80 -6.27
C GLU A 60 9.91 29.49 -5.84
N GLU A 61 10.12 28.40 -6.60
CA GLU A 61 9.51 27.08 -6.38
C GLU A 61 7.97 27.04 -6.54
N HIS A 62 7.35 28.05 -7.18
CA HIS A 62 5.92 28.01 -7.48
C HIS A 62 5.67 27.21 -8.76
N VAL A 63 4.63 26.36 -8.71
CA VAL A 63 4.21 25.57 -9.88
C VAL A 63 3.41 26.45 -10.82
N GLU A 64 3.92 26.65 -12.03
CA GLU A 64 3.24 27.37 -13.10
C GLU A 64 2.16 26.51 -13.77
N ASP A 65 1.30 27.14 -14.55
CA ASP A 65 0.29 26.43 -15.35
C ASP A 65 0.84 25.79 -16.63
N GLY A 66 2.01 26.25 -17.12
CA GLY A 66 2.69 25.74 -18.30
C GLY A 66 3.44 24.44 -18.05
N PHE A 67 3.62 23.64 -19.09
CA PHE A 67 4.39 22.40 -19.06
C PHE A 67 5.86 22.62 -19.46
N VAL A 68 6.72 21.72 -19.00
CA VAL A 68 8.12 21.67 -19.44
C VAL A 68 8.22 21.33 -20.94
N PRO A 69 9.27 21.78 -21.66
CA PRO A 69 9.47 21.41 -23.06
C PRO A 69 9.50 19.88 -23.23
N GLY A 70 8.84 19.38 -24.26
CA GLY A 70 8.74 17.95 -24.57
C GLY A 70 7.66 17.18 -23.77
N ALA A 71 6.82 17.88 -23.00
CA ALA A 71 5.66 17.24 -22.38
C ALA A 71 4.69 16.73 -23.46
N ASP A 72 4.34 15.45 -23.37
CA ASP A 72 3.46 14.75 -24.33
C ASP A 72 2.32 14.06 -23.60
N PHE A 73 1.10 14.19 -24.12
CA PHE A 73 -0.08 13.53 -23.57
C PHE A 73 0.01 12.00 -23.71
N ALA A 74 0.64 11.49 -24.77
CA ALA A 74 0.84 10.06 -24.97
C ALA A 74 1.70 9.44 -23.85
N ASP A 75 2.75 10.14 -23.39
CA ASP A 75 3.56 9.70 -22.25
C ASP A 75 2.76 9.68 -20.94
N VAL A 76 1.85 10.64 -20.76
CA VAL A 76 0.94 10.67 -19.60
C VAL A 76 0.00 9.47 -19.61
N VAL A 77 -0.55 9.12 -20.75
CA VAL A 77 -1.40 7.94 -20.92
C VAL A 77 -0.61 6.67 -20.63
N ALA A 78 0.59 6.54 -21.18
CA ALA A 78 1.46 5.40 -20.95
C ALA A 78 1.79 5.23 -19.45
N LEU A 79 2.08 6.33 -18.76
CA LEU A 79 2.34 6.34 -17.31
C LEU A 79 1.10 5.94 -16.50
N TYR A 80 -0.08 6.46 -16.87
CA TYR A 80 -1.35 6.07 -16.23
C TYR A 80 -1.61 4.57 -16.36
N GLU A 81 -1.40 4.00 -17.56
CA GLU A 81 -1.56 2.58 -17.81
C GLU A 81 -0.53 1.72 -17.07
N ALA A 82 0.73 2.17 -17.01
CA ALA A 82 1.76 1.54 -16.22
C ALA A 82 1.35 1.47 -14.73
N ASP A 83 0.89 2.59 -14.18
CA ASP A 83 0.44 2.67 -12.78
C ASP A 83 -0.83 1.85 -12.54
N ARG A 84 -1.77 1.82 -13.50
CA ARG A 84 -2.96 0.96 -13.45
C ARG A 84 -2.58 -0.52 -13.38
N LYS A 85 -1.65 -0.95 -14.21
CA LYS A 85 -1.17 -2.34 -14.22
C LYS A 85 -0.41 -2.69 -12.94
N LEU A 86 0.39 -1.76 -12.41
CA LEU A 86 1.06 -1.94 -11.14
C LEU A 86 0.05 -2.16 -10.00
N ARG A 87 -1.06 -1.40 -9.95
CA ARG A 87 -2.14 -1.63 -8.97
C ARG A 87 -2.70 -3.05 -9.04
N THR A 88 -2.88 -3.59 -10.24
CA THR A 88 -3.35 -4.98 -10.43
C THR A 88 -2.35 -5.99 -9.88
N LEU A 89 -1.06 -5.80 -10.16
CA LEU A 89 0.01 -6.66 -9.64
C LEU A 89 0.12 -6.60 -8.10
N ILE A 90 -0.03 -5.41 -7.54
CA ILE A 90 -0.06 -5.23 -6.08
C ILE A 90 -1.25 -5.98 -5.47
N HIS A 91 -2.45 -5.89 -6.07
CA HIS A 91 -3.62 -6.63 -5.58
C HIS A 91 -3.40 -8.14 -5.58
N ASP A 92 -2.84 -8.69 -6.66
CA ASP A 92 -2.52 -10.13 -6.75
C ASP A 92 -1.57 -10.59 -5.63
N GLY A 93 -0.55 -9.79 -5.31
CA GLY A 93 0.35 -10.11 -4.19
C GLY A 93 -0.29 -9.93 -2.83
N MET A 94 -1.09 -8.85 -2.66
CA MET A 94 -1.73 -8.53 -1.38
C MET A 94 -2.75 -9.57 -0.95
N GLU A 95 -3.51 -10.16 -1.87
CA GLU A 95 -4.45 -11.24 -1.56
C GLU A 95 -3.77 -12.36 -0.77
N ARG A 96 -2.64 -12.84 -1.25
CA ARG A 96 -1.88 -13.93 -0.61
C ARG A 96 -1.29 -13.53 0.74
N ILE A 97 -0.82 -12.28 0.86
CA ILE A 97 -0.28 -11.75 2.11
C ILE A 97 -1.41 -11.61 3.15
N GLU A 98 -2.58 -11.13 2.74
CA GLU A 98 -3.74 -10.96 3.59
C GLU A 98 -4.23 -12.32 4.14
N VAL A 99 -4.41 -13.32 3.28
CA VAL A 99 -4.76 -14.69 3.67
C VAL A 99 -3.67 -15.30 4.57
N GLY A 100 -2.40 -15.09 4.21
CA GLY A 100 -1.26 -15.58 4.98
C GLY A 100 -1.21 -15.02 6.41
N LEU A 101 -1.52 -13.73 6.59
CA LEU A 101 -1.56 -13.11 7.93
C LEU A 101 -2.74 -13.64 8.75
N ARG A 102 -3.93 -13.77 8.15
CA ARG A 102 -5.11 -14.35 8.81
C ARG A 102 -4.83 -15.76 9.33
N SER A 103 -4.20 -16.61 8.50
CA SER A 103 -3.84 -17.98 8.86
C SER A 103 -2.89 -18.03 10.07
N ARG A 104 -1.86 -17.18 10.08
CA ARG A 104 -0.86 -17.16 11.17
C ARG A 104 -1.42 -16.60 12.47
N LEU A 105 -2.27 -15.58 12.38
CA LEU A 105 -3.01 -15.07 13.54
C LEU A 105 -3.94 -16.13 14.11
N THR A 106 -4.66 -16.85 13.26
CA THR A 106 -5.52 -17.96 13.67
C THR A 106 -4.72 -19.03 14.41
N SER A 107 -3.61 -19.47 13.83
CA SER A 107 -2.76 -20.51 14.42
C SER A 107 -2.19 -20.11 15.78
N LEU A 108 -1.88 -18.82 15.99
CA LEU A 108 -1.37 -18.32 17.26
C LEU A 108 -2.49 -18.13 18.27
N LEU A 109 -3.54 -17.42 17.90
CA LEU A 109 -4.57 -16.94 18.84
C LEU A 109 -5.59 -18.01 19.19
N CYS A 110 -5.80 -19.00 18.30
CA CYS A 110 -6.80 -20.05 18.49
C CYS A 110 -6.18 -21.41 18.80
N ARG A 111 -4.90 -21.48 19.16
CA ARG A 111 -4.21 -22.76 19.48
C ARG A 111 -4.95 -23.58 20.51
N ASP A 112 -5.34 -22.95 21.60
CA ASP A 112 -5.94 -23.63 22.76
C ASP A 112 -7.43 -23.33 22.90
N ASN A 113 -7.94 -22.29 22.26
CA ASN A 113 -9.31 -21.82 22.37
C ASN A 113 -9.75 -21.13 21.07
N ALA A 114 -10.86 -21.57 20.49
CA ALA A 114 -11.42 -21.00 19.26
C ALA A 114 -11.70 -19.47 19.36
N LEU A 115 -11.98 -18.98 20.56
CA LEU A 115 -12.18 -17.58 20.88
C LEU A 115 -10.95 -16.91 21.53
N GLY A 116 -9.77 -17.53 21.46
CA GLY A 116 -8.55 -17.05 22.10
C GLY A 116 -8.13 -15.63 21.66
N TYR A 117 -8.56 -15.18 20.47
CA TYR A 117 -8.35 -13.81 20.02
C TYR A 117 -9.01 -12.76 20.93
N GLN A 118 -9.92 -13.14 21.82
CA GLN A 118 -10.56 -12.25 22.82
C GLN A 118 -9.76 -12.22 24.12
N GLU A 119 -8.75 -13.07 24.29
CA GLU A 119 -8.01 -13.17 25.54
C GLU A 119 -6.97 -12.04 25.67
N ARG A 120 -7.12 -11.24 26.73
CA ARG A 120 -6.27 -10.08 27.00
C ARG A 120 -4.79 -10.37 27.06
N ARG A 121 -4.40 -11.60 27.44
CA ARG A 121 -2.98 -12.04 27.56
C ARG A 121 -2.17 -11.91 26.27
N PHE A 122 -2.82 -11.95 25.09
CA PHE A 122 -2.13 -11.82 23.81
C PHE A 122 -1.78 -10.37 23.45
N TYR A 123 -2.38 -9.39 24.11
CA TYR A 123 -2.30 -7.99 23.73
C TYR A 123 -1.52 -7.15 24.71
N ARG A 124 -0.85 -6.12 24.20
CA ARG A 124 -0.18 -5.10 25.01
C ARG A 124 -1.21 -4.28 25.83
N SER A 125 -0.81 -3.76 26.97
CA SER A 125 -1.70 -3.05 27.91
C SER A 125 -2.43 -1.84 27.29
N GLY A 126 -1.79 -1.12 26.37
CA GLY A 126 -2.37 0.05 25.73
C GLY A 126 -3.23 -0.25 24.50
N PHE A 127 -3.49 -1.52 24.15
CA PHE A 127 -4.34 -1.85 23.01
C PHE A 127 -5.82 -1.85 23.42
N ASP A 128 -6.65 -1.07 22.71
CA ASP A 128 -8.10 -1.07 22.88
C ASP A 128 -8.73 -2.31 22.22
N LEU A 129 -8.61 -3.45 22.91
CA LEU A 129 -9.18 -4.71 22.45
C LEU A 129 -10.70 -4.62 22.33
N ASP A 130 -11.37 -3.98 23.29
CA ASP A 130 -12.84 -3.87 23.27
C ASP A 130 -13.32 -3.03 22.10
N GLY A 131 -12.62 -1.94 21.77
CA GLY A 131 -12.88 -1.13 20.57
C GLY A 131 -12.69 -1.92 19.29
N TRP A 132 -11.63 -2.75 19.23
CA TRP A 132 -11.40 -3.64 18.10
C TRP A 132 -12.51 -4.71 17.98
N LEU A 133 -12.91 -5.34 19.07
CA LEU A 133 -14.00 -6.33 19.08
C LEU A 133 -15.33 -5.71 18.63
N ARG A 134 -15.62 -4.48 19.08
CA ARG A 134 -16.81 -3.73 18.57
C ARG A 134 -16.73 -3.47 17.05
N ALA A 135 -15.56 -3.14 16.54
CA ALA A 135 -15.35 -2.96 15.09
C ALA A 135 -15.55 -4.28 14.33
N ALA A 136 -14.98 -5.37 14.83
CA ALA A 136 -15.16 -6.71 14.26
C ALA A 136 -16.63 -7.15 14.26
N ARG A 137 -17.37 -6.87 15.34
CA ARG A 137 -18.82 -7.16 15.40
C ARG A 137 -19.58 -6.39 14.31
N ARG A 138 -19.28 -5.11 14.07
CA ARG A 138 -19.90 -4.35 12.96
C ARG A 138 -19.62 -4.96 11.58
N ARG A 139 -18.46 -5.61 11.38
CA ARG A 139 -18.16 -6.35 10.13
C ARG A 139 -19.07 -7.58 10.00
N VAL A 140 -19.23 -8.34 11.10
CA VAL A 140 -20.14 -9.48 11.16
C VAL A 140 -21.59 -9.05 10.85
N ASP A 141 -22.07 -7.98 11.49
CA ASP A 141 -23.42 -7.47 11.29
C ASP A 141 -23.65 -7.02 9.83
N ARG A 142 -22.65 -6.39 9.20
CA ARG A 142 -22.70 -6.00 7.79
C ARG A 142 -22.72 -7.21 6.85
N ALA A 143 -21.92 -8.24 7.14
CA ALA A 143 -21.92 -9.48 6.35
C ALA A 143 -23.27 -10.21 6.46
N GLY A 144 -23.86 -10.21 7.65
CA GLY A 144 -25.22 -10.67 7.92
C GLY A 144 -25.54 -12.02 7.30
N ALA A 145 -26.81 -12.20 6.90
CA ALA A 145 -27.31 -13.43 6.30
C ALA A 145 -26.76 -13.71 4.87
N HIS A 146 -26.11 -12.74 4.23
CA HIS A 146 -25.49 -12.93 2.91
C HIS A 146 -24.18 -13.73 2.96
N ASN A 147 -23.58 -13.89 4.15
CA ASN A 147 -22.41 -14.73 4.35
C ASN A 147 -22.85 -16.03 5.04
N THR A 148 -22.76 -17.14 4.30
CA THR A 148 -23.24 -18.45 4.76
C THR A 148 -22.54 -18.93 6.03
N ALA A 149 -21.25 -18.66 6.21
CA ALA A 149 -20.50 -19.03 7.40
C ALA A 149 -20.98 -18.22 8.62
N ILE A 150 -21.17 -16.91 8.47
CA ILE A 150 -21.70 -16.04 9.54
C ILE A 150 -23.10 -16.47 9.95
N ASP A 151 -24.00 -16.72 8.98
CA ASP A 151 -25.36 -17.19 9.26
C ASP A 151 -25.36 -18.56 9.97
N HIS A 152 -24.53 -19.49 9.51
CA HIS A 152 -24.36 -20.80 10.14
C HIS A 152 -23.94 -20.65 11.62
N TYR A 153 -22.86 -19.89 11.89
CA TYR A 153 -22.39 -19.72 13.27
C TYR A 153 -23.38 -18.94 14.15
N LYS A 154 -24.14 -18.01 13.57
CA LYS A 154 -25.22 -17.34 14.29
C LYS A 154 -26.31 -18.31 14.74
N LYS A 155 -26.76 -19.22 13.87
CA LYS A 155 -27.85 -20.19 14.14
C LYS A 155 -27.40 -21.34 15.01
N GLN A 156 -26.21 -21.90 14.76
CA GLN A 156 -25.77 -23.14 15.41
C GLN A 156 -24.93 -22.91 16.67
N TYR A 157 -24.23 -21.76 16.76
CA TYR A 157 -23.27 -21.49 17.84
C TYR A 157 -23.58 -20.19 18.59
N GLY A 158 -24.82 -19.71 18.54
CA GLY A 158 -25.27 -18.53 19.28
C GLY A 158 -24.51 -17.24 18.94
N GLY A 159 -23.93 -17.16 17.73
CA GLY A 159 -23.17 -16.00 17.28
C GLY A 159 -21.77 -15.89 17.92
N GLN A 160 -21.21 -17.00 18.39
CA GLN A 160 -19.81 -17.10 18.74
C GLN A 160 -19.01 -17.44 17.48
N TYR A 161 -18.09 -16.55 17.09
CA TYR A 161 -17.31 -16.70 15.85
C TYR A 161 -15.86 -16.99 16.19
N PRO A 162 -15.35 -18.21 15.92
CA PRO A 162 -13.92 -18.49 15.95
C PRO A 162 -13.17 -17.53 15.03
N PHE A 163 -11.88 -17.27 15.32
CA PHE A 163 -11.13 -16.29 14.53
C PHE A 163 -11.03 -16.67 13.04
N TRP A 164 -10.96 -17.95 12.70
CA TRP A 164 -10.96 -18.40 11.30
C TRP A 164 -12.26 -18.11 10.53
N VAL A 165 -13.40 -17.93 11.22
CA VAL A 165 -14.65 -17.44 10.61
C VAL A 165 -14.71 -15.94 10.63
N LEU A 166 -14.38 -15.34 11.78
CA LEU A 166 -14.39 -13.89 11.94
C LEU A 166 -13.46 -13.20 10.92
N SER A 167 -12.27 -13.75 10.71
CA SER A 167 -11.26 -13.16 9.84
C SER A 167 -11.70 -13.03 8.36
N GLU A 168 -12.65 -13.88 7.91
CA GLU A 168 -13.16 -13.83 6.54
C GLU A 168 -13.98 -12.57 6.23
N VAL A 169 -14.54 -11.94 7.26
CA VAL A 169 -15.35 -10.71 7.10
C VAL A 169 -14.60 -9.45 7.55
N LEU A 170 -13.37 -9.57 8.02
CA LEU A 170 -12.51 -8.45 8.39
C LEU A 170 -11.80 -7.88 7.17
N ASP A 171 -11.62 -6.56 7.13
CA ASP A 171 -10.70 -5.93 6.17
C ASP A 171 -9.25 -6.15 6.60
N PHE A 172 -8.30 -6.07 5.66
CA PHE A 172 -6.87 -6.17 5.96
C PHE A 172 -6.42 -5.16 7.03
N GLY A 173 -7.03 -3.95 7.04
CA GLY A 173 -6.78 -2.95 8.08
C GLY A 173 -7.17 -3.41 9.49
N ASP A 174 -8.26 -4.16 9.63
CA ASP A 174 -8.69 -4.70 10.93
C ASP A 174 -7.72 -5.80 11.40
N VAL A 175 -7.28 -6.65 10.48
CA VAL A 175 -6.30 -7.73 10.74
C VAL A 175 -4.92 -7.13 11.08
N SER A 176 -4.47 -6.12 10.35
CA SER A 176 -3.23 -5.39 10.61
C SER A 176 -3.25 -4.72 11.99
N LYS A 177 -4.36 -4.08 12.37
CA LYS A 177 -4.54 -3.48 13.70
C LYS A 177 -4.49 -4.52 14.81
N LEU A 178 -5.09 -5.70 14.60
CA LEU A 178 -5.02 -6.78 15.59
C LEU A 178 -3.57 -7.21 15.81
N TYR A 179 -2.81 -7.44 14.72
CA TYR A 179 -1.38 -7.75 14.80
C TYR A 179 -0.60 -6.67 15.55
N GLN A 180 -0.85 -5.39 15.25
CA GLN A 180 -0.21 -4.27 15.94
C GLN A 180 -0.53 -4.23 17.45
N GLY A 181 -1.71 -4.70 17.82
CA GLY A 181 -2.17 -4.79 19.22
C GLY A 181 -1.49 -5.88 20.04
N LEU A 182 -0.91 -6.91 19.40
CA LEU A 182 -0.29 -8.03 20.09
C LEU A 182 0.91 -7.64 20.94
N THR A 183 1.21 -8.45 21.97
CA THR A 183 2.48 -8.36 22.71
C THR A 183 3.66 -8.57 21.77
N TYR A 184 4.83 -8.03 22.13
CA TYR A 184 6.06 -8.26 21.33
C TYR A 184 6.34 -9.74 21.08
N LYS A 185 6.16 -10.61 22.08
CA LYS A 185 6.36 -12.04 21.97
C LYS A 185 5.46 -12.64 20.87
N ALA A 186 4.17 -12.30 20.89
CA ALA A 186 3.22 -12.79 19.89
C ALA A 186 3.52 -12.22 18.49
N GLN A 187 3.90 -10.93 18.40
CA GLN A 187 4.32 -10.33 17.13
C GLN A 187 5.57 -11.01 16.56
N ALA A 188 6.58 -11.28 17.39
CA ALA A 188 7.82 -11.93 16.96
C ALA A 188 7.57 -13.38 16.50
N GLN A 189 6.71 -14.14 17.18
CA GLN A 189 6.33 -15.48 16.75
C GLN A 189 5.69 -15.52 15.36
N ILE A 190 4.80 -14.55 15.07
CA ILE A 190 4.21 -14.42 13.74
C ILE A 190 5.26 -13.96 12.73
N ALA A 191 6.10 -12.97 13.07
CA ALA A 191 7.14 -12.44 12.20
C ALA A 191 8.15 -13.53 11.78
N GLU A 192 8.52 -14.41 12.67
CA GLU A 192 9.40 -15.57 12.40
C GLU A 192 8.81 -16.46 11.30
N THR A 193 7.49 -16.68 11.29
CA THR A 193 6.83 -17.45 10.23
C THR A 193 6.82 -16.74 8.85
N PHE A 194 7.18 -15.47 8.82
CA PHE A 194 7.42 -14.68 7.62
C PHE A 194 8.93 -14.48 7.34
N GLY A 195 9.80 -15.25 7.98
CA GLY A 195 11.26 -15.14 7.84
C GLY A 195 11.83 -13.82 8.39
N ILE A 196 11.11 -13.16 9.29
CA ILE A 196 11.51 -11.87 9.86
C ILE A 196 11.90 -12.09 11.33
N THR A 197 13.19 -12.32 11.52
CA THR A 197 13.79 -12.48 12.87
C THR A 197 14.68 -11.28 13.17
N ILE A 198 14.47 -10.66 14.33
CA ILE A 198 15.29 -9.54 14.80
C ILE A 198 16.23 -10.04 15.89
N ASP A 199 17.53 -9.98 15.67
CA ASP A 199 18.51 -10.26 16.71
C ASP A 199 18.57 -9.13 17.74
N LEU A 200 17.86 -9.30 18.84
CA LEU A 200 17.86 -8.32 19.92
C LEU A 200 19.23 -8.22 20.62
N GLY A 201 20.09 -9.25 20.52
CA GLY A 201 21.42 -9.25 21.12
C GLY A 201 22.34 -8.21 20.46
N ALA A 202 22.21 -8.06 19.13
CA ALA A 202 22.98 -7.09 18.34
C ALA A 202 22.51 -5.63 18.53
N LEU A 203 21.36 -5.39 19.18
CA LEU A 203 20.79 -4.05 19.35
C LEU A 203 21.23 -3.40 20.65
N SER A 204 21.40 -2.07 20.63
CA SER A 204 21.57 -1.25 21.84
C SER A 204 20.33 -1.32 22.74
N LYS A 205 20.47 -0.90 24.00
CA LYS A 205 19.36 -0.87 24.97
C LYS A 205 18.16 -0.05 24.47
N ASN A 206 18.42 1.09 23.84
CA ASN A 206 17.36 1.96 23.29
C ASN A 206 16.66 1.33 22.09
N GLU A 207 17.41 0.73 21.15
CA GLU A 207 16.85 0.04 20.00
C GLU A 207 15.99 -1.16 20.40
N ARG A 208 16.45 -1.96 21.36
CA ARG A 208 15.63 -3.03 21.95
C ARG A 208 14.30 -2.53 22.50
N LYS A 209 14.31 -1.36 23.19
CA LYS A 209 13.08 -0.75 23.71
C LYS A 209 12.13 -0.33 22.58
N ILE A 210 12.66 0.24 21.50
CA ILE A 210 11.88 0.63 20.30
C ILE A 210 11.25 -0.60 19.64
N VAL A 211 12.06 -1.61 19.34
CA VAL A 211 11.59 -2.85 18.69
C VAL A 211 10.56 -3.59 19.53
N ARG A 212 10.78 -3.69 20.86
CA ARG A 212 9.81 -4.30 21.77
C ARG A 212 8.52 -3.53 21.94
N ARG A 213 8.57 -2.19 21.78
CA ARG A 213 7.35 -1.36 21.78
C ARG A 213 6.51 -1.56 20.51
N ARG A 214 7.16 -1.74 19.38
CA ARG A 214 6.52 -1.96 18.09
C ARG A 214 7.45 -2.77 17.18
N HIS A 215 7.07 -4.02 16.92
CA HIS A 215 7.82 -4.87 16.00
C HIS A 215 7.83 -4.22 14.60
N PRO A 216 8.96 -4.21 13.86
CA PRO A 216 9.05 -3.60 12.53
C PRO A 216 7.98 -4.07 11.55
N LEU A 217 7.63 -5.36 11.56
CA LEU A 217 6.56 -5.92 10.72
C LEU A 217 5.22 -5.22 10.92
N ALA A 218 4.95 -4.64 12.11
CA ALA A 218 3.71 -3.90 12.33
C ALA A 218 3.64 -2.60 11.50
N SER A 219 4.77 -1.91 11.26
CA SER A 219 4.80 -0.73 10.38
C SER A 219 4.64 -1.12 8.91
N TRP A 220 5.16 -2.28 8.52
CA TRP A 220 5.00 -2.80 7.17
C TRP A 220 3.55 -3.19 6.87
N PHE A 221 2.88 -3.91 7.75
CA PHE A 221 1.45 -4.22 7.55
C PHE A 221 0.58 -2.96 7.54
N GLU A 222 0.92 -1.92 8.31
CA GLU A 222 0.23 -0.63 8.24
C GLU A 222 0.43 0.02 6.86
N GLN A 223 1.67 0.12 6.37
CA GLN A 223 1.96 0.66 5.05
C GLN A 223 1.26 -0.14 3.95
N LEU A 224 1.36 -1.48 3.99
CA LEU A 224 0.71 -2.36 3.01
C LEU A 224 -0.81 -2.22 3.03
N THR A 225 -1.43 -1.97 4.19
CA THR A 225 -2.86 -1.65 4.28
C THR A 225 -3.20 -0.39 3.48
N ILE A 226 -2.38 0.65 3.60
CA ILE A 226 -2.59 1.92 2.89
C ILE A 226 -2.33 1.76 1.39
N VAL A 227 -1.28 1.02 1.02
CA VAL A 227 -0.98 0.69 -0.39
C VAL A 227 -2.15 -0.08 -1.02
N ARG A 228 -2.61 -1.14 -0.36
CA ARG A 228 -3.76 -1.96 -0.81
C ARG A 228 -5.02 -1.10 -0.97
N ASN A 229 -5.34 -0.27 0.00
CA ASN A 229 -6.50 0.61 -0.07
C ASN A 229 -6.35 1.66 -1.16
N THR A 230 -5.14 2.21 -1.37
CA THR A 230 -4.86 3.09 -2.51
C THR A 230 -5.15 2.38 -3.84
N CYS A 231 -4.75 1.13 -3.99
CA CYS A 231 -5.06 0.33 -5.19
C CYS A 231 -6.57 0.09 -5.34
N ALA A 232 -7.27 -0.30 -4.26
CA ALA A 232 -8.71 -0.57 -4.27
C ALA A 232 -9.55 0.66 -4.64
N HIS A 233 -9.09 1.86 -4.28
CA HIS A 233 -9.71 3.12 -4.66
C HIS A 233 -9.13 3.73 -5.94
N HIS A 234 -8.40 2.95 -6.73
CA HIS A 234 -7.79 3.36 -8.00
C HIS A 234 -6.85 4.58 -7.88
N GLY A 235 -6.28 4.81 -6.68
CA GLY A 235 -5.37 5.91 -6.44
C GLY A 235 -4.00 5.68 -7.10
N ARG A 236 -3.29 6.78 -7.41
CA ARG A 236 -1.95 6.74 -7.98
C ARG A 236 -0.94 6.17 -6.98
N LEU A 237 -0.07 5.28 -7.46
CA LEU A 237 1.06 4.72 -6.72
C LEU A 237 2.38 5.45 -7.04
N TRP A 238 2.60 5.74 -8.32
CA TRP A 238 3.78 6.45 -8.78
C TRP A 238 3.91 7.83 -8.14
N ASN A 239 5.12 8.22 -7.76
CA ASN A 239 5.45 9.53 -7.16
C ASN A 239 4.53 9.93 -5.98
N LYS A 240 4.17 8.95 -5.15
CA LYS A 240 3.35 9.13 -3.95
C LYS A 240 4.14 8.70 -2.72
N SER A 241 4.07 9.49 -1.64
CA SER A 241 4.55 9.08 -0.32
C SER A 241 3.46 8.37 0.45
N PHE A 242 3.82 7.27 1.06
CA PHE A 242 2.99 6.47 1.96
C PHE A 242 3.44 6.67 3.41
N VAL A 243 2.66 6.17 4.36
CA VAL A 243 3.09 6.11 5.76
C VAL A 243 4.41 5.35 5.82
N PRO A 244 5.44 5.90 6.52
CA PRO A 244 6.75 5.28 6.54
C PRO A 244 6.76 3.92 7.24
N ALA A 245 7.40 2.92 6.63
CA ALA A 245 7.71 1.64 7.26
C ALA A 245 9.18 1.59 7.65
N SER A 246 9.48 1.10 8.86
CA SER A 246 10.85 1.01 9.36
C SER A 246 11.65 -0.04 8.60
N THR A 247 12.80 0.35 8.08
CA THR A 247 13.73 -0.54 7.34
C THR A 247 14.94 -0.94 8.17
N LYS A 248 15.32 -0.13 9.17
CA LYS A 248 16.55 -0.26 9.93
C LYS A 248 16.82 -1.68 10.43
N TYR A 249 15.79 -2.35 10.96
CA TYR A 249 15.95 -3.67 11.58
C TYR A 249 15.66 -4.84 10.65
N VAL A 250 15.11 -4.58 9.46
CA VAL A 250 14.79 -5.63 8.49
C VAL A 250 15.81 -5.73 7.35
N ARG A 251 16.67 -4.71 7.16
CA ARG A 251 17.74 -4.73 6.15
C ARG A 251 18.83 -5.76 6.38
N THR A 252 18.91 -6.33 7.57
CA THR A 252 19.79 -7.47 7.90
C THR A 252 19.25 -8.81 7.41
N ILE A 253 18.01 -8.83 6.92
CA ILE A 253 17.33 -10.04 6.46
C ILE A 253 17.66 -10.24 4.97
N PRO A 254 18.07 -11.48 4.56
CA PRO A 254 18.35 -11.79 3.16
C PRO A 254 17.20 -11.40 2.23
N GLY A 255 17.55 -10.63 1.17
CA GLY A 255 16.59 -10.10 0.19
C GLY A 255 15.97 -8.75 0.54
N LEU A 256 16.27 -8.17 1.73
CA LEU A 256 15.79 -6.85 2.14
C LEU A 256 16.92 -5.82 2.33
N GLU A 257 18.16 -6.17 2.00
CA GLU A 257 19.35 -5.33 2.19
C GLU A 257 19.28 -4.03 1.37
N SER A 258 18.63 -4.11 0.21
CA SER A 258 18.46 -2.99 -0.72
C SER A 258 17.40 -1.97 -0.32
N LEU A 259 16.61 -2.23 0.74
CA LEU A 259 15.67 -1.24 1.26
C LEU A 259 16.40 0.06 1.64
N PRO A 260 15.76 1.25 1.49
CA PRO A 260 16.36 2.52 1.88
C PRO A 260 16.71 2.54 3.36
N ASP A 261 17.70 3.35 3.75
CA ASP A 261 18.10 3.46 5.15
C ASP A 261 17.02 4.14 6.00
N GLY A 262 16.86 3.68 7.24
CA GLY A 262 15.95 4.22 8.24
C GLY A 262 14.48 3.88 8.00
N GLN A 263 13.91 4.28 6.85
CA GLN A 263 12.50 4.06 6.52
C GLN A 263 12.23 4.02 5.02
N SER A 264 11.15 3.36 4.63
CA SER A 264 10.61 3.34 3.27
C SER A 264 9.24 3.99 3.24
N GLU A 265 9.04 4.92 2.29
CA GLU A 265 7.77 5.63 2.10
C GLU A 265 7.30 5.65 0.64
N ARG A 266 8.02 4.96 -0.26
CA ARG A 266 7.68 4.87 -1.69
C ARG A 266 7.29 3.45 -2.06
N ILE A 267 6.61 3.33 -3.20
CA ILE A 267 6.00 2.06 -3.61
C ILE A 267 7.02 0.92 -3.79
N TYR A 268 8.26 1.23 -4.25
CA TYR A 268 9.24 0.18 -4.52
C TYR A 268 9.70 -0.55 -3.26
N GLY A 269 9.84 0.14 -2.13
CA GLY A 269 10.12 -0.53 -0.86
C GLY A 269 8.99 -1.47 -0.42
N ALA A 270 7.73 -1.08 -0.65
CA ALA A 270 6.59 -1.99 -0.41
C ALA A 270 6.65 -3.20 -1.35
N VAL A 271 7.04 -3.03 -2.62
CA VAL A 271 7.23 -4.12 -3.59
C VAL A 271 8.31 -5.10 -3.11
N LEU A 272 9.46 -4.62 -2.67
CA LEU A 272 10.54 -5.47 -2.14
C LEU A 272 10.08 -6.26 -0.91
N PHE A 273 9.38 -5.60 -0.01
CA PHE A 273 8.88 -6.26 1.20
C PHE A 273 7.79 -7.30 0.89
N MET A 274 6.89 -6.98 -0.05
CA MET A 274 5.90 -7.94 -0.55
C MET A 274 6.56 -9.14 -1.22
N ALA A 275 7.61 -8.93 -2.03
CA ALA A 275 8.37 -10.00 -2.67
C ALA A 275 8.96 -10.97 -1.63
N HIS A 276 9.56 -10.44 -0.55
CA HIS A 276 10.07 -11.25 0.56
C HIS A 276 8.95 -12.11 1.19
N LEU A 277 7.81 -11.50 1.54
CA LEU A 277 6.68 -12.23 2.12
C LEU A 277 6.12 -13.29 1.17
N LEU A 278 6.01 -12.97 -0.12
CA LEU A 278 5.45 -13.87 -1.12
C LEU A 278 6.36 -15.06 -1.43
N ASN A 279 7.68 -14.89 -1.38
CA ASN A 279 8.62 -16.00 -1.52
C ASN A 279 8.42 -17.06 -0.43
N ILE A 280 7.95 -16.67 0.75
CA ILE A 280 7.66 -17.58 1.86
C ILE A 280 6.24 -18.14 1.76
N LEU A 281 5.27 -17.29 1.42
CA LEU A 281 3.85 -17.67 1.35
C LEU A 281 3.52 -18.53 0.13
N SER A 282 4.22 -18.33 -0.96
CA SER A 282 4.00 -18.97 -2.26
C SER A 282 5.36 -19.31 -2.90
N PRO A 283 6.08 -20.30 -2.39
CA PRO A 283 7.38 -20.69 -2.93
C PRO A 283 7.32 -20.93 -4.44
N GLY A 284 8.29 -20.40 -5.17
CA GLY A 284 8.33 -20.44 -6.64
C GLY A 284 7.40 -19.46 -7.35
N THR A 285 6.84 -18.49 -6.63
CA THR A 285 6.02 -17.43 -7.26
C THR A 285 6.83 -16.60 -8.26
N SER A 286 6.23 -16.34 -9.42
CA SER A 286 6.79 -15.43 -10.43
C SER A 286 6.44 -13.95 -10.18
N TRP A 287 5.77 -13.63 -9.07
CA TRP A 287 5.27 -12.29 -8.81
C TRP A 287 6.39 -11.23 -8.76
N PRO A 288 7.53 -11.45 -8.05
CA PRO A 288 8.61 -10.46 -8.01
C PRO A 288 9.16 -10.14 -9.42
N VAL A 289 9.37 -11.18 -10.22
CA VAL A 289 9.85 -11.02 -11.61
C VAL A 289 8.85 -10.23 -12.46
N LYS A 290 7.55 -10.53 -12.36
CA LYS A 290 6.50 -9.81 -13.09
C LYS A 290 6.46 -8.33 -12.74
N VAL A 291 6.58 -7.98 -11.45
CA VAL A 291 6.56 -6.59 -11.02
C VAL A 291 7.84 -5.86 -11.44
N ASN A 292 9.01 -6.47 -11.28
CA ASN A 292 10.27 -5.88 -11.69
C ASN A 292 10.31 -5.63 -13.22
N ASN A 293 9.89 -6.60 -14.02
CA ASN A 293 9.78 -6.45 -15.47
C ASN A 293 8.80 -5.32 -15.85
N HIS A 294 7.68 -5.24 -15.16
CA HIS A 294 6.72 -4.17 -15.40
C HIS A 294 7.30 -2.79 -15.06
N ILE A 295 7.99 -2.66 -13.93
CA ILE A 295 8.65 -1.40 -13.56
C ILE A 295 9.74 -1.04 -14.58
N ALA A 296 10.62 -1.99 -14.95
CA ALA A 296 11.71 -1.75 -15.89
C ALA A 296 11.20 -1.32 -17.27
N ASN A 297 10.20 -2.01 -17.81
CA ASN A 297 9.77 -1.86 -19.20
C ASN A 297 8.64 -0.84 -19.40
N CYS A 298 7.87 -0.51 -18.36
CA CYS A 298 6.71 0.37 -18.51
C CYS A 298 6.85 1.70 -17.74
N PHE A 299 7.69 1.76 -16.69
CA PHE A 299 7.93 3.01 -15.97
C PHE A 299 9.27 3.63 -16.35
N LEU A 300 10.38 2.88 -16.22
CA LEU A 300 11.72 3.43 -16.38
C LEU A 300 12.09 3.75 -17.84
N THR A 301 11.27 3.35 -18.80
CA THR A 301 11.38 3.74 -20.22
C THR A 301 10.74 5.10 -20.51
N LEU A 302 9.88 5.62 -19.62
CA LEU A 302 9.18 6.88 -19.84
C LEU A 302 10.09 8.07 -19.46
N PRO A 303 10.22 9.10 -20.33
CA PRO A 303 11.14 10.21 -20.12
C PRO A 303 10.92 10.99 -18.81
N MET A 304 9.65 11.06 -18.39
CA MET A 304 9.21 11.77 -17.19
C MET A 304 9.45 11.00 -15.89
N VAL A 305 9.75 9.70 -15.95
CA VAL A 305 9.86 8.84 -14.77
C VAL A 305 11.30 8.75 -14.31
N LYS A 306 11.58 9.29 -13.14
CA LYS A 306 12.85 9.13 -12.45
C LYS A 306 12.78 7.98 -11.46
N ALA A 307 13.80 7.15 -11.36
CA ALA A 307 13.85 5.97 -10.48
C ALA A 307 13.46 6.31 -9.02
N HIS A 308 13.95 7.44 -8.50
CA HIS A 308 13.64 7.89 -7.14
C HIS A 308 12.14 8.20 -6.91
N SER A 309 11.37 8.52 -7.98
CA SER A 309 9.93 8.76 -7.86
C SER A 309 9.15 7.50 -7.49
N LEU A 310 9.69 6.32 -7.77
CA LEU A 310 9.21 5.03 -7.31
C LEU A 310 9.83 4.62 -5.95
N GLY A 311 10.91 5.26 -5.52
CA GLY A 311 11.68 4.91 -4.33
C GLY A 311 12.84 3.94 -4.62
N ILE A 312 13.26 3.83 -5.88
CA ILE A 312 14.43 3.05 -6.30
C ILE A 312 15.66 3.88 -5.98
N THR A 313 16.58 3.31 -5.21
CA THR A 313 17.86 3.94 -4.82
C THR A 313 18.97 3.59 -5.82
N SER A 314 20.06 4.36 -5.82
CA SER A 314 21.22 4.14 -6.69
C SER A 314 21.88 2.76 -6.56
N ASN A 315 21.69 2.10 -5.43
CA ASN A 315 22.22 0.77 -5.14
C ASN A 315 21.30 -0.38 -5.62
N GLN A 316 20.17 -0.05 -6.23
CA GLN A 316 19.21 -1.02 -6.73
C GLN A 316 19.26 -1.06 -8.26
N THR A 317 19.65 -2.18 -8.82
CA THR A 317 19.57 -2.43 -10.25
C THR A 317 18.35 -3.28 -10.55
N ILE A 318 17.42 -2.74 -11.32
CA ILE A 318 16.25 -3.50 -11.78
C ILE A 318 16.61 -4.06 -13.13
N HIS A 319 16.84 -5.38 -13.19
CA HIS A 319 17.04 -6.09 -14.44
C HIS A 319 15.73 -6.72 -14.91
N PRO A 320 15.35 -6.55 -16.19
CA PRO A 320 14.31 -7.37 -16.79
C PRO A 320 14.70 -8.85 -16.68
N GLY A 321 13.86 -9.67 -16.07
CA GLY A 321 14.07 -11.12 -15.96
C GLY A 321 14.79 -11.63 -14.70
N SER A 322 15.13 -10.77 -13.73
CA SER A 322 15.67 -11.20 -12.42
C SER A 322 14.59 -11.43 -11.37
#